data_01384185c3ec69dcd005b8aee3c2ac65
#
_entry.id   01384185c3ec69dcd005b8aee3c2ac65
#
_cell.length_a   1.000
_cell.length_b   1.000
_cell.length_c   1.000
_cell.angle_alpha   90.00
_cell.angle_beta   90.00
_cell.angle_gamma   90.00
#
_symmetry.space_group_name_H-M   'P 1'
#
loop_
_entity.id
_entity.type
_entity.pdbx_description
1 polymer ?
#
loop_
_entity_poly.entity_id
_entity_poly.type
_entity_poly.pdbx_seq_one_letter_code
_entity_poly.pdbx_strand_id
1 'polypeptide(L)'
;MSYEILTQRDGNWQIEATATEKSEAESIGRQTLNRPDVTGVKVVRETGRSIAQIKASDVIFERIKTPGGDSDRIFVNEIDEAPDCESPADIMGPGGRMTVNRLFRSYLDKNNITASEVMHSHKELKRAMDADTLVPSAIAKVAQLQAKDGDASSNDRRDILFDFVKQIMERAHKAEAKKLPQI
;
A
#
# COMPACT_ATOMS: atom_id res chain seq x y z
N MET A 1 18.52 12.63 25.80
CA MET A 1 18.40 11.15 25.66
C MET A 1 18.89 10.83 24.27
N SER A 2 19.62 9.73 24.10
CA SER A 2 20.04 9.31 22.77
C SER A 2 19.38 8.02 22.37
N TYR A 3 19.31 7.79 21.08
CA TYR A 3 18.68 6.66 20.44
C TYR A 3 19.65 6.03 19.47
N GLU A 4 19.71 4.72 19.46
CA GLU A 4 20.51 3.95 18.52
C GLU A 4 19.61 3.35 17.47
N ILE A 5 19.98 3.47 16.21
CA ILE A 5 19.33 2.87 15.06
C ILE A 5 20.15 1.66 14.66
N LEU A 6 19.57 0.48 14.85
CA LEU A 6 20.17 -0.78 14.50
C LEU A 6 19.61 -1.28 13.18
N THR A 7 20.47 -1.84 12.34
CA THR A 7 20.10 -2.52 11.10
C THR A 7 20.42 -4.00 11.19
N GLN A 8 19.59 -4.79 10.57
CA GLN A 8 19.82 -6.21 10.38
C GLN A 8 20.27 -6.46 8.95
N ARG A 9 21.45 -7.10 8.80
CA ARG A 9 21.99 -7.59 7.54
C ARG A 9 22.44 -9.02 7.75
N ASP A 10 22.06 -9.91 6.86
CA ASP A 10 22.45 -11.34 6.93
C ASP A 10 22.17 -11.97 8.31
N GLY A 11 21.05 -11.58 8.94
CA GLY A 11 20.67 -12.07 10.26
C GLY A 11 21.34 -11.38 11.46
N ASN A 12 22.35 -10.53 11.23
CA ASN A 12 23.12 -9.87 12.28
C ASN A 12 22.65 -8.42 12.49
N TRP A 13 22.50 -8.02 13.75
CA TRP A 13 22.18 -6.66 14.12
C TRP A 13 23.45 -5.82 14.31
N GLN A 14 23.47 -4.61 13.74
CA GLN A 14 24.57 -3.65 13.85
C GLN A 14 24.02 -2.26 14.10
N ILE A 15 24.75 -1.44 14.86
CA ILE A 15 24.41 -0.03 15.05
C ILE A 15 24.79 0.71 13.76
N GLU A 16 23.81 1.32 13.11
CA GLU A 16 23.99 2.09 11.87
C GLU A 16 24.15 3.58 12.14
N ALA A 17 23.37 4.10 13.09
CA ALA A 17 23.37 5.53 13.42
C ALA A 17 22.88 5.77 14.86
N THR A 18 23.10 6.97 15.34
CA THR A 18 22.54 7.47 16.59
C THR A 18 21.84 8.82 16.34
N ALA A 19 20.81 9.09 17.13
CA ALA A 19 20.08 10.36 17.09
C ALA A 19 19.75 10.84 18.51
N THR A 20 19.58 12.13 18.68
CA THR A 20 19.24 12.74 19.98
C THR A 20 17.73 12.84 20.19
N GLU A 21 16.97 12.91 19.09
CA GLU A 21 15.54 13.04 19.08
C GLU A 21 14.87 11.75 18.62
N LYS A 22 13.76 11.36 19.29
CA LYS A 22 13.00 10.15 18.96
C LYS A 22 12.45 10.18 17.53
N SER A 23 11.88 11.30 17.12
CA SER A 23 11.30 11.49 15.79
C SER A 23 12.34 11.38 14.66
N GLU A 24 13.53 11.91 14.91
CA GLU A 24 14.67 11.80 14.01
C GLU A 24 15.13 10.34 13.88
N ALA A 25 15.29 9.65 15.00
CA ALA A 25 15.67 8.24 15.02
C ALA A 25 14.69 7.33 14.26
N GLU A 26 13.38 7.55 14.45
CA GLU A 26 12.34 6.82 13.70
C GLU A 26 12.38 7.13 12.20
N SER A 27 12.63 8.39 11.82
CA SER A 27 12.76 8.80 10.43
C SER A 27 13.96 8.13 9.75
N ILE A 28 15.12 8.17 10.40
CA ILE A 28 16.34 7.48 9.93
C ILE A 28 16.08 5.98 9.81
N GLY A 29 15.44 5.37 10.80
CA GLY A 29 15.09 3.95 10.77
C GLY A 29 14.23 3.59 9.56
N ARG A 30 13.19 4.37 9.27
CA ARG A 30 12.31 4.14 8.11
C ARG A 30 13.05 4.31 6.79
N GLN A 31 13.91 5.31 6.66
CA GLN A 31 14.72 5.52 5.46
C GLN A 31 15.71 4.38 5.25
N THR A 32 16.36 3.94 6.32
CA THR A 32 17.34 2.85 6.27
C THR A 32 16.69 1.52 5.90
N LEU A 33 15.46 1.27 6.35
CA LEU A 33 14.70 0.08 5.97
C LEU A 33 14.46 -0.04 4.45
N ASN A 34 14.43 1.08 3.71
CA ASN A 34 14.24 1.06 2.25
C ASN A 34 15.47 0.57 1.48
N ARG A 35 16.63 0.44 2.13
CA ARG A 35 17.84 -0.09 1.49
C ARG A 35 17.68 -1.59 1.18
N PRO A 36 18.14 -2.06 0.02
CA PRO A 36 17.97 -3.47 -0.40
C PRO A 36 18.77 -4.46 0.46
N ASP A 37 19.89 -4.03 1.03
CA ASP A 37 20.78 -4.81 1.87
C ASP A 37 20.33 -4.95 3.33
N VAL A 38 19.28 -4.21 3.73
CA VAL A 38 18.76 -4.18 5.10
C VAL A 38 17.53 -5.05 5.21
N THR A 39 17.57 -6.07 6.06
CA THR A 39 16.46 -6.99 6.33
C THR A 39 15.61 -6.59 7.54
N GLY A 40 16.15 -5.74 8.41
CA GLY A 40 15.40 -5.24 9.56
C GLY A 40 15.99 -3.95 10.11
N VAL A 41 15.15 -3.18 10.79
CA VAL A 41 15.55 -1.97 11.52
C VAL A 41 14.92 -1.97 12.90
N LYS A 42 15.69 -1.56 13.89
CA LYS A 42 15.27 -1.40 15.28
C LYS A 42 15.80 -0.07 15.81
N VAL A 43 14.92 0.73 16.38
CA VAL A 43 15.29 1.94 17.09
C VAL A 43 15.14 1.68 18.58
N VAL A 44 16.23 1.86 19.31
CA VAL A 44 16.26 1.61 20.75
C VAL A 44 16.74 2.85 21.50
N ARG A 45 16.30 2.97 22.74
CA ARG A 45 16.85 3.97 23.64
C ARG A 45 18.26 3.54 24.02
N GLU A 46 19.23 4.42 23.89
CA GLU A 46 20.62 4.16 24.30
C GLU A 46 20.66 3.86 25.81
N THR A 47 21.12 2.69 26.18
CA THR A 47 21.22 2.23 27.56
C THR A 47 22.65 1.86 27.95
N GLY A 48 23.61 2.02 27.03
CA GLY A 48 25.01 1.58 27.25
C GLY A 48 25.19 0.05 27.32
N ARG A 49 24.16 -0.71 26.89
CA ARG A 49 24.20 -2.17 26.88
C ARG A 49 24.64 -2.68 25.52
N SER A 50 25.18 -3.90 25.50
CA SER A 50 25.45 -4.58 24.22
C SER A 50 24.13 -4.92 23.50
N ILE A 51 24.18 -5.04 22.17
CA ILE A 51 23.00 -5.37 21.32
C ILE A 51 22.27 -6.62 21.84
N ALA A 52 22.99 -7.63 22.33
CA ALA A 52 22.41 -8.85 22.87
C ALA A 52 21.64 -8.66 24.21
N GLN A 53 21.84 -7.53 24.88
CA GLN A 53 21.25 -7.22 26.18
C GLN A 53 20.10 -6.18 26.09
N ILE A 54 19.72 -5.76 24.88
CA ILE A 54 18.61 -4.83 24.64
C ILE A 54 17.30 -5.51 25.09
N LYS A 55 16.58 -4.86 25.97
CA LYS A 55 15.27 -5.33 26.44
C LYS A 55 14.17 -4.83 25.50
N ALA A 56 13.06 -5.56 25.44
CA ALA A 56 11.88 -5.14 24.68
C ALA A 56 11.35 -3.76 25.12
N SER A 57 11.52 -3.40 26.42
CA SER A 57 11.16 -2.07 26.94
C SER A 57 11.99 -0.91 26.39
N ASP A 58 13.17 -1.19 25.88
CA ASP A 58 14.08 -0.19 25.32
C ASP A 58 13.83 0.03 23.83
N VAL A 59 13.08 -0.86 23.18
CA VAL A 59 12.71 -0.79 21.76
C VAL A 59 11.56 0.18 21.57
N ILE A 60 11.79 1.20 20.74
CA ILE A 60 10.82 2.25 20.42
C ILE A 60 10.13 1.96 19.07
N PHE A 61 10.91 1.44 18.13
CA PHE A 61 10.46 1.10 16.80
C PHE A 61 11.20 -0.15 16.33
N GLU A 62 10.46 -1.09 15.76
CA GLU A 62 11.04 -2.29 15.15
C GLU A 62 10.27 -2.66 13.89
N ARG A 63 10.99 -2.90 12.82
CA ARG A 63 10.49 -3.46 11.57
C ARG A 63 11.51 -4.43 11.00
N ILE A 64 11.06 -5.64 10.71
CA ILE A 64 11.87 -6.67 10.06
C ILE A 64 11.20 -6.97 8.72
N LYS A 65 11.95 -6.91 7.63
CA LYS A 65 11.52 -7.45 6.35
C LYS A 65 11.54 -8.97 6.50
N THR A 66 10.39 -9.58 6.53
CA THR A 66 10.31 -11.04 6.48
C THR A 66 10.82 -11.48 5.10
N PRO A 67 11.80 -12.39 4.98
CA PRO A 67 12.19 -12.95 3.69
C PRO A 67 10.95 -13.55 3.02
N GLY A 68 10.52 -12.94 1.91
CA GLY A 68 9.25 -13.27 1.25
C GLY A 68 7.99 -12.65 1.86
N GLY A 69 8.07 -11.82 2.93
CA GLY A 69 6.91 -11.40 3.72
C GLY A 69 6.32 -10.03 3.43
N ASP A 70 7.09 -9.02 3.06
CA ASP A 70 6.52 -7.68 2.79
C ASP A 70 6.53 -7.32 1.29
N SER A 71 7.42 -7.90 0.50
CA SER A 71 7.38 -7.72 -0.96
C SER A 71 6.30 -8.57 -1.63
N ASP A 72 5.78 -9.61 -0.95
CA ASP A 72 4.74 -10.49 -1.49
C ASP A 72 3.33 -10.16 -1.02
N ARG A 73 3.17 -9.45 0.09
CA ARG A 73 1.84 -8.99 0.50
C ARG A 73 1.41 -7.81 -0.35
N ILE A 74 0.38 -8.04 -1.12
CA ILE A 74 -0.36 -7.00 -1.82
C ILE A 74 -1.27 -6.34 -0.78
N PHE A 75 -1.08 -5.04 -0.57
CA PHE A 75 -1.90 -4.26 0.35
C PHE A 75 -2.39 -2.98 -0.32
N VAL A 76 -3.48 -2.46 0.22
CA VAL A 76 -4.02 -1.16 -0.18
C VAL A 76 -3.21 -0.07 0.52
N ASN A 77 -2.63 0.84 -0.25
CA ASN A 77 -1.90 1.97 0.29
C ASN A 77 -2.84 2.98 0.97
N GLU A 78 -2.33 3.68 1.97
CA GLU A 78 -3.09 4.75 2.61
C GLU A 78 -3.24 5.95 1.69
N ILE A 79 -4.45 6.52 1.67
CA ILE A 79 -4.79 7.78 1.02
C ILE A 79 -5.62 8.63 1.96
N ASP A 80 -5.51 9.95 1.86
CA ASP A 80 -6.19 10.90 2.73
C ASP A 80 -7.48 11.45 2.11
N GLU A 81 -7.58 11.40 0.78
CA GLU A 81 -8.70 11.92 -0.01
C GLU A 81 -9.02 11.00 -1.19
N ALA A 82 -10.28 10.97 -1.56
CA ALA A 82 -10.76 10.31 -2.78
C ALA A 82 -11.86 11.17 -3.41
N PRO A 83 -11.79 11.45 -4.73
CA PRO A 83 -12.83 12.21 -5.41
C PRO A 83 -14.16 11.45 -5.36
N ASP A 84 -15.26 12.18 -5.33
CA ASP A 84 -16.58 11.58 -5.44
C ASP A 84 -16.75 10.90 -6.80
N CYS A 85 -17.40 9.75 -6.77
CA CYS A 85 -17.68 8.95 -7.96
C CYS A 85 -19.19 8.70 -8.03
N GLU A 86 -19.88 9.34 -8.96
CA GLU A 86 -21.30 9.16 -9.21
C GLU A 86 -21.59 8.16 -10.33
N SER A 87 -20.56 7.79 -11.06
CA SER A 87 -20.63 6.86 -12.19
C SER A 87 -19.35 6.06 -12.38
N PRO A 88 -19.39 4.92 -13.11
CA PRO A 88 -18.18 4.18 -13.49
C PRO A 88 -17.19 5.05 -14.31
N ALA A 89 -17.68 6.06 -15.01
CA ALA A 89 -16.83 6.97 -15.79
C ALA A 89 -15.91 7.82 -14.90
N ASP A 90 -16.35 8.16 -13.69
CA ASP A 90 -15.56 8.94 -12.74
C ASP A 90 -14.37 8.14 -12.23
N ILE A 91 -14.57 6.83 -11.95
CA ILE A 91 -13.49 5.92 -11.60
C ILE A 91 -12.47 5.80 -12.76
N MET A 92 -12.94 5.76 -13.99
CA MET A 92 -12.10 5.68 -15.20
C MET A 92 -11.50 7.03 -15.59
N GLY A 93 -11.99 8.11 -15.03
CA GLY A 93 -11.51 9.47 -15.25
C GLY A 93 -10.12 9.73 -14.64
N PRO A 94 -9.53 10.92 -14.89
CA PRO A 94 -8.21 11.26 -14.38
C PRO A 94 -8.08 11.15 -12.86
N GLY A 95 -9.07 11.66 -12.12
CA GLY A 95 -9.10 11.61 -10.65
C GLY A 95 -9.17 10.16 -10.12
N GLY A 96 -10.08 9.37 -10.67
CA GLY A 96 -10.20 7.94 -10.30
C GLY A 96 -8.93 7.15 -10.62
N ARG A 97 -8.31 7.37 -11.78
CA ARG A 97 -7.03 6.74 -12.13
C ARG A 97 -5.89 7.11 -11.18
N MET A 98 -5.82 8.36 -10.75
CA MET A 98 -4.86 8.79 -9.73
C MET A 98 -5.11 8.09 -8.39
N THR A 99 -6.36 7.99 -7.99
CA THR A 99 -6.76 7.28 -6.76
C THR A 99 -6.40 5.80 -6.83
N VAL A 100 -6.73 5.12 -7.93
CA VAL A 100 -6.34 3.71 -8.16
C VAL A 100 -4.82 3.54 -8.16
N ASN A 101 -4.08 4.44 -8.81
CA ASN A 101 -2.62 4.41 -8.82
C ASN A 101 -2.02 4.56 -7.41
N ARG A 102 -2.60 5.41 -6.56
CA ARG A 102 -2.17 5.56 -5.17
C ARG A 102 -2.51 4.34 -4.33
N LEU A 103 -3.76 3.87 -4.39
CA LEU A 103 -4.26 2.73 -3.61
C LEU A 103 -3.54 1.42 -3.96
N PHE A 104 -3.29 1.19 -5.23
CA PHE A 104 -2.75 -0.08 -5.74
C PHE A 104 -1.26 -0.04 -6.05
N ARG A 105 -0.54 0.99 -5.58
CA ARG A 105 0.86 1.20 -5.94
C ARG A 105 1.72 -0.05 -5.76
N SER A 106 1.65 -0.71 -4.60
CA SER A 106 2.40 -1.95 -4.33
C SER A 106 2.03 -3.08 -5.29
N TYR A 107 0.75 -3.21 -5.66
CA TYR A 107 0.28 -4.19 -6.63
C TYR A 107 0.74 -3.87 -8.05
N LEU A 108 0.63 -2.60 -8.46
CA LEU A 108 1.01 -2.13 -9.80
C LEU A 108 2.52 -2.29 -10.02
N ASP A 109 3.33 -1.87 -9.06
CA ASP A 109 4.79 -1.97 -9.12
C ASP A 109 5.22 -3.46 -9.17
N LYS A 110 4.64 -4.32 -8.32
CA LYS A 110 4.92 -5.76 -8.30
C LYS A 110 4.61 -6.45 -9.63
N ASN A 111 3.52 -6.07 -10.29
CA ASN A 111 3.09 -6.69 -11.54
C ASN A 111 3.58 -5.94 -12.78
N ASN A 112 4.31 -4.84 -12.61
CA ASN A 112 4.80 -3.96 -13.68
C ASN A 112 3.69 -3.53 -14.65
N ILE A 113 2.55 -3.10 -14.09
CA ILE A 113 1.37 -2.63 -14.81
C ILE A 113 0.93 -1.26 -14.31
N THR A 114 0.18 -0.56 -15.12
CA THR A 114 -0.38 0.77 -14.79
C THR A 114 -1.83 0.68 -14.31
N ALA A 115 -2.29 1.70 -13.61
CA ALA A 115 -3.70 1.81 -13.23
C ALA A 115 -4.63 1.79 -14.44
N SER A 116 -4.21 2.38 -15.57
CA SER A 116 -4.98 2.35 -16.81
C SER A 116 -5.10 0.93 -17.38
N GLU A 117 -4.03 0.16 -17.38
CA GLU A 117 -4.06 -1.23 -17.83
C GLU A 117 -5.00 -2.07 -16.96
N VAL A 118 -4.94 -1.94 -15.64
CA VAL A 118 -5.88 -2.65 -14.75
C VAL A 118 -7.32 -2.31 -15.08
N MET A 119 -7.66 -1.03 -15.28
CA MET A 119 -9.05 -0.62 -15.51
C MET A 119 -9.58 -0.92 -16.92
N HIS A 120 -8.72 -1.09 -17.89
CA HIS A 120 -9.11 -1.33 -19.30
C HIS A 120 -8.97 -2.78 -19.75
N SER A 121 -8.17 -3.60 -19.05
CA SER A 121 -8.02 -5.03 -19.33
C SER A 121 -8.87 -5.86 -18.38
N HIS A 122 -9.79 -6.65 -18.93
CA HIS A 122 -10.58 -7.59 -18.16
C HIS A 122 -9.70 -8.61 -17.42
N LYS A 123 -8.64 -9.08 -18.07
CA LYS A 123 -7.68 -10.03 -17.48
C LYS A 123 -6.99 -9.44 -16.25
N GLU A 124 -6.48 -8.23 -16.36
CA GLU A 124 -5.76 -7.58 -15.26
C GLU A 124 -6.70 -7.14 -14.12
N LEU A 125 -7.91 -6.66 -14.47
CA LEU A 125 -8.92 -6.32 -13.47
C LEU A 125 -9.39 -7.57 -12.70
N LYS A 126 -9.62 -8.69 -13.40
CA LYS A 126 -9.96 -9.96 -12.78
C LYS A 126 -8.83 -10.42 -11.85
N ARG A 127 -7.58 -10.33 -12.29
CA ARG A 127 -6.41 -10.67 -11.48
C ARG A 127 -6.31 -9.81 -10.22
N ALA A 128 -6.61 -8.50 -10.31
CA ALA A 128 -6.68 -7.62 -9.15
C ALA A 128 -7.83 -7.98 -8.20
N MET A 129 -8.98 -8.39 -8.73
CA MET A 129 -10.13 -8.86 -7.94
C MET A 129 -9.82 -10.19 -7.22
N ASP A 130 -9.07 -11.08 -7.86
CA ASP A 130 -8.65 -12.37 -7.30
C ASP A 130 -7.45 -12.24 -6.32
N ALA A 131 -6.83 -11.04 -6.25
CA ALA A 131 -5.71 -10.76 -5.36
C ALA A 131 -6.19 -10.49 -3.93
N ASP A 132 -6.53 -11.56 -3.22
CA ASP A 132 -6.96 -11.55 -1.82
C ASP A 132 -8.04 -10.47 -1.55
N THR A 133 -7.77 -9.56 -0.63
CA THR A 133 -8.70 -8.48 -0.24
C THR A 133 -8.42 -7.14 -0.92
N LEU A 134 -7.57 -7.09 -1.94
CA LEU A 134 -7.06 -5.85 -2.54
C LEU A 134 -8.20 -4.90 -2.97
N VAL A 135 -9.06 -5.32 -3.89
CA VAL A 135 -10.15 -4.47 -4.41
C VAL A 135 -11.21 -4.20 -3.34
N PRO A 136 -11.69 -5.21 -2.57
CA PRO A 136 -12.62 -4.94 -1.47
C PRO A 136 -12.09 -3.94 -0.44
N SER A 137 -10.84 -4.03 -0.05
CA SER A 137 -10.21 -3.10 0.90
C SER A 137 -10.07 -1.68 0.33
N ALA A 138 -9.72 -1.55 -0.95
CA ALA A 138 -9.66 -0.27 -1.64
C ALA A 138 -11.04 0.41 -1.71
N ILE A 139 -12.07 -0.34 -2.07
CA ILE A 139 -13.46 0.15 -2.11
C ILE A 139 -13.92 0.60 -0.73
N ALA A 140 -13.65 -0.20 0.32
CA ALA A 140 -14.00 0.17 1.69
C ALA A 140 -13.30 1.47 2.13
N LYS A 141 -12.02 1.64 1.77
CA LYS A 141 -11.26 2.86 2.07
C LYS A 141 -11.83 4.09 1.36
N VAL A 142 -12.10 3.99 0.06
CA VAL A 142 -12.71 5.09 -0.71
C VAL A 142 -14.09 5.42 -0.19
N ALA A 143 -14.93 4.43 0.09
CA ALA A 143 -16.27 4.64 0.64
C ALA A 143 -16.24 5.37 1.99
N GLN A 144 -15.28 5.06 2.87
CA GLN A 144 -15.09 5.76 4.13
C GLN A 144 -14.70 7.23 3.93
N LEU A 145 -13.85 7.54 2.96
CA LEU A 145 -13.44 8.91 2.67
C LEU A 145 -14.60 9.73 2.09
N GLN A 146 -15.29 9.17 1.09
CA GLN A 146 -16.43 9.84 0.45
C GLN A 146 -17.63 10.01 1.40
N ALA A 147 -17.83 9.10 2.37
CA ALA A 147 -18.90 9.22 3.36
C ALA A 147 -18.63 10.27 4.44
N LYS A 148 -17.36 10.64 4.68
CA LYS A 148 -17.02 11.73 5.63
C LYS A 148 -17.47 13.09 5.13
N ASP A 149 -17.48 13.27 3.81
CA ASP A 149 -17.80 14.54 3.16
C ASP A 149 -19.27 14.62 2.71
N GLY A 150 -20.08 13.57 2.95
CA GLY A 150 -21.46 13.48 2.50
C GLY A 150 -22.44 12.86 3.51
N ASP A 151 -23.75 12.98 3.21
CA ASP A 151 -24.84 12.43 4.04
C ASP A 151 -25.02 10.90 3.88
N ALA A 152 -24.30 10.26 2.96
CA ALA A 152 -24.44 8.83 2.67
C ALA A 152 -23.68 7.96 3.68
N SER A 153 -24.29 6.84 4.05
CA SER A 153 -23.60 5.81 4.84
C SER A 153 -22.41 5.22 4.08
N SER A 154 -21.28 4.97 4.76
CA SER A 154 -20.12 4.32 4.13
C SER A 154 -20.43 2.93 3.57
N ASN A 155 -21.43 2.23 4.12
CA ASN A 155 -21.90 0.95 3.60
C ASN A 155 -22.64 1.11 2.27
N ASP A 156 -23.57 2.05 2.19
CA ASP A 156 -24.29 2.32 0.94
C ASP A 156 -23.32 2.77 -0.15
N ARG A 157 -22.36 3.61 0.22
CA ARG A 157 -21.33 4.08 -0.70
C ARG A 157 -20.43 2.94 -1.20
N ARG A 158 -20.08 2.02 -0.32
CA ARG A 158 -19.34 0.82 -0.67
C ARG A 158 -20.08 -0.03 -1.70
N ASP A 159 -21.35 -0.26 -1.52
CA ASP A 159 -22.17 -1.08 -2.41
C ASP A 159 -22.30 -0.44 -3.80
N ILE A 160 -22.45 0.89 -3.87
CA ILE A 160 -22.44 1.65 -5.12
C ILE A 160 -21.09 1.50 -5.84
N LEU A 161 -19.97 1.66 -5.13
CA LEU A 161 -18.64 1.53 -5.73
C LEU A 161 -18.37 0.09 -6.23
N PHE A 162 -18.85 -0.92 -5.51
CA PHE A 162 -18.78 -2.31 -5.98
C PHE A 162 -19.54 -2.51 -7.30
N ASP A 163 -20.74 -1.93 -7.41
CA ASP A 163 -21.52 -2.01 -8.63
C ASP A 163 -20.81 -1.30 -9.80
N PHE A 164 -20.19 -0.15 -9.55
CA PHE A 164 -19.39 0.54 -10.56
C PHE A 164 -18.19 -0.29 -11.04
N VAL A 165 -17.45 -0.92 -10.14
CA VAL A 165 -16.33 -1.80 -10.50
C VAL A 165 -16.82 -2.99 -11.31
N LYS A 166 -17.97 -3.58 -10.97
CA LYS A 166 -18.59 -4.64 -11.74
C LYS A 166 -18.95 -4.20 -13.16
N GLN A 167 -19.52 -3.01 -13.32
CA GLN A 167 -19.85 -2.44 -14.65
C GLN A 167 -18.58 -2.19 -15.48
N ILE A 168 -17.49 -1.71 -14.84
CA ILE A 168 -16.19 -1.54 -15.51
C ILE A 168 -15.65 -2.89 -15.99
N MET A 169 -15.75 -3.93 -15.16
CA MET A 169 -15.31 -5.28 -15.52
C MET A 169 -16.11 -5.87 -16.69
N GLU A 170 -17.43 -5.70 -16.69
CA GLU A 170 -18.29 -6.13 -17.81
C GLU A 170 -17.96 -5.38 -19.10
N ARG A 171 -17.68 -4.06 -19.00
CA ARG A 171 -17.25 -3.26 -20.16
C ARG A 171 -15.92 -3.74 -20.72
N ALA A 172 -14.93 -3.98 -19.85
CA ALA A 172 -13.62 -4.50 -20.25
C ALA A 172 -13.76 -5.87 -20.91
N HIS A 173 -14.58 -6.77 -20.35
CA HIS A 173 -14.87 -8.08 -20.93
C HIS A 173 -15.48 -7.97 -22.34
N LYS A 174 -16.48 -7.11 -22.52
CA LYS A 174 -17.10 -6.86 -23.83
C LYS A 174 -16.12 -6.27 -24.85
N ALA A 175 -15.20 -5.41 -24.41
CA ALA A 175 -14.19 -4.81 -25.26
C ALA A 175 -13.14 -5.85 -25.74
N GLU A 176 -12.69 -6.74 -24.87
CA GLU A 176 -11.78 -7.84 -25.22
C GLU A 176 -12.43 -8.88 -26.14
N ALA A 177 -13.72 -9.17 -25.92
CA ALA A 177 -14.48 -10.10 -26.78
C ALA A 177 -14.70 -9.57 -28.22
N LYS A 178 -14.77 -8.25 -28.39
CA LYS A 178 -14.76 -7.61 -29.70
C LYS A 178 -13.31 -7.51 -30.15
N LYS A 179 -12.81 -8.52 -30.85
CA LYS A 179 -11.49 -8.46 -31.51
C LYS A 179 -11.43 -7.17 -32.31
N LEU A 180 -10.65 -6.19 -31.85
CA LEU A 180 -10.31 -5.03 -32.65
C LEU A 180 -9.63 -5.53 -33.92
N PRO A 181 -10.00 -5.01 -35.12
CA PRO A 181 -9.30 -5.39 -36.33
C PRO A 181 -7.81 -5.09 -36.11
N GLN A 182 -6.98 -6.08 -36.36
CA GLN A 182 -5.54 -5.86 -36.42
C GLN A 182 -5.31 -4.97 -37.63
N ILE A 183 -4.78 -3.77 -37.38
CA ILE A 183 -4.27 -2.86 -38.43
C ILE A 183 -2.92 -3.38 -38.88
#